data_9b8a28f20d1e6947e4289bdeaacc0635
#
_entry.id   9b8a28f20d1e6947e4289bdeaacc0635
#
_cell.length_a   1.000
_cell.length_b   1.000
_cell.length_c   1.000
_cell.angle_alpha   90.00
_cell.angle_beta   90.00
_cell.angle_gamma   90.00
#
_symmetry.space_group_name_H-M   'P 1'
#
loop_
_entity.id
_entity.type
_entity.pdbx_description
1 polymer ?
#
loop_
_entity_poly.entity_id
_entity_poly.type
_entity_poly.pdbx_seq_one_letter_code
_entity_poly.pdbx_strand_id
1 'polypeptide(L)'
;MSDCNFSILLYIFRHNIINKEVGSAVMTMNKYRLGIDIGSTTVKIAILDDNNNILFSDYERHFANIQETLQSLLEKAVAQLGEFEIYPVITGSGGLTLAKHLEVPFTQEVVAVSTALQDYAPQCDVAIELGGEDAKIIYFTNGIDQRMNGICAGGTGSFIDQMASLLQTDASGLNEYAKNYKSIYPIAARCGVFAKSDIQPLINEGATKEDLSASIFQAVVNQTISGLACGKPIRGNVAFLGGPLHFLSELKQAFIRTLSLTPEQVIAPDHSHLFAAVGSAMNYDENVCVNVADIIKRLSGKIKLEFEVERMEPLFANQLAYDDFTKRHNAHHVKTADIITYEGNCYLGIDAGSTTTKAALVDEDGNLLYSFYSSNNGSPLDTTIKAVKDIYTKLSPKAKIVQACSTGYGEALIKSALMLDEGEVETVSHFYAAAFFDPEVDCIIDIGGQDMKCIKIKNQTVDSVQLNEACSSGCGSFIETFAKSLNY
;
A
#
# COMPACT_ATOMS: atom_id res chain seq x y z
N MET A 1 -78.15 24.06 -40.96
CA MET A 1 -77.90 24.17 -39.48
C MET A 1 -77.19 22.92 -38.96
N SER A 2 -76.00 22.66 -39.40
CA SER A 2 -75.19 21.46 -38.88
C SER A 2 -73.70 21.63 -38.88
N ASP A 3 -73.16 22.80 -39.20
CA ASP A 3 -71.64 22.90 -39.27
C ASP A 3 -70.99 23.81 -38.22
N CYS A 4 -71.75 24.35 -37.24
CA CYS A 4 -71.21 25.26 -36.25
C CYS A 4 -70.88 24.59 -34.91
N ASN A 5 -71.32 23.34 -34.64
CA ASN A 5 -71.11 22.65 -33.37
C ASN A 5 -69.86 21.76 -33.34
N PHE A 6 -69.29 21.42 -34.50
CA PHE A 6 -68.13 20.55 -34.56
C PHE A 6 -66.79 21.29 -34.32
N SER A 7 -66.77 22.58 -34.78
CA SER A 7 -65.56 23.42 -34.55
C SER A 7 -65.39 23.87 -33.11
N ILE A 8 -66.47 24.06 -32.33
CA ILE A 8 -66.39 24.43 -30.92
C ILE A 8 -65.95 23.23 -30.05
N LEU A 9 -66.45 22.02 -30.41
CA LEU A 9 -65.98 20.79 -29.68
C LEU A 9 -64.48 20.47 -29.92
N LEU A 10 -63.98 20.71 -31.14
CA LEU A 10 -62.57 20.56 -31.48
C LEU A 10 -61.66 21.62 -30.78
N TYR A 11 -62.18 22.85 -30.62
CA TYR A 11 -61.46 23.91 -29.89
C TYR A 11 -61.38 23.65 -28.37
N ILE A 12 -62.47 23.16 -27.77
CA ILE A 12 -62.50 22.78 -26.35
C ILE A 12 -61.67 21.51 -26.11
N PHE A 13 -61.63 20.54 -27.00
CA PHE A 13 -60.81 19.36 -26.91
C PHE A 13 -59.30 19.67 -27.07
N ARG A 14 -58.95 20.57 -27.99
CA ARG A 14 -57.57 21.03 -28.14
C ARG A 14 -57.10 21.90 -26.99
N HIS A 15 -57.95 22.73 -26.40
CA HIS A 15 -57.54 23.53 -25.20
C HIS A 15 -57.47 22.70 -23.91
N ASN A 16 -58.28 21.64 -23.76
CA ASN A 16 -58.18 20.73 -22.62
C ASN A 16 -57.02 19.72 -22.75
N ILE A 17 -56.56 19.41 -23.96
CA ILE A 17 -55.36 18.59 -24.15
C ILE A 17 -54.08 19.43 -23.95
N ILE A 18 -54.07 20.69 -24.41
CA ILE A 18 -52.92 21.60 -24.22
C ILE A 18 -52.76 22.04 -22.74
N ASN A 19 -53.86 22.15 -21.99
CA ASN A 19 -53.78 22.44 -20.53
C ASN A 19 -53.59 21.20 -19.64
N LYS A 20 -53.55 19.96 -20.20
CA LYS A 20 -53.17 18.76 -19.46
C LYS A 20 -51.69 18.36 -19.66
N GLU A 21 -50.97 19.01 -20.60
CA GLU A 21 -49.54 18.73 -20.83
C GLU A 21 -48.59 19.82 -20.30
N VAL A 22 -49.08 20.84 -19.60
CA VAL A 22 -48.23 21.83 -18.91
C VAL A 22 -48.51 21.81 -17.40
N GLY A 23 -48.70 20.63 -16.89
CA GLY A 23 -48.34 20.28 -15.53
C GLY A 23 -47.00 19.57 -15.58
N SER A 24 -45.92 20.28 -15.87
CA SER A 24 -44.61 19.79 -15.48
C SER A 24 -44.66 19.60 -13.97
N ALA A 25 -44.88 18.37 -13.54
CA ALA A 25 -44.47 18.01 -12.20
C ALA A 25 -43.00 18.46 -12.14
N VAL A 26 -42.74 19.56 -11.45
CA VAL A 26 -41.42 19.85 -10.98
C VAL A 26 -41.09 18.62 -10.13
N MET A 27 -40.40 17.64 -10.72
CA MET A 27 -39.82 16.57 -9.96
C MET A 27 -38.90 17.28 -8.98
N THR A 28 -39.33 17.46 -7.74
CA THR A 28 -38.47 17.93 -6.68
C THR A 28 -37.41 16.84 -6.52
N MET A 29 -36.21 17.12 -7.03
CA MET A 29 -35.07 16.21 -6.84
C MET A 29 -34.82 16.07 -5.36
N ASN A 30 -34.56 14.86 -4.94
CA ASN A 30 -34.15 14.61 -3.56
C ASN A 30 -32.86 15.36 -3.28
N LYS A 31 -32.73 15.89 -2.06
CA LYS A 31 -31.55 16.60 -1.60
C LYS A 31 -30.88 15.78 -0.51
N TYR A 32 -29.59 15.58 -0.63
CA TYR A 32 -28.80 14.81 0.32
C TYR A 32 -27.54 15.56 0.72
N ARG A 33 -26.95 15.18 1.85
CA ARG A 33 -25.67 15.70 2.30
C ARG A 33 -24.59 14.73 1.87
N LEU A 34 -23.59 15.22 1.14
CA LEU A 34 -22.47 14.42 0.64
C LEU A 34 -21.18 14.81 1.34
N GLY A 35 -20.57 13.87 2.04
CA GLY A 35 -19.23 14.00 2.54
C GLY A 35 -18.24 13.19 1.71
N ILE A 36 -17.11 13.80 1.40
CA ILE A 36 -16.02 13.21 0.61
C ILE A 36 -14.74 13.31 1.42
N ASP A 37 -14.12 12.18 1.72
CA ASP A 37 -12.81 12.12 2.37
C ASP A 37 -11.75 11.67 1.35
N ILE A 38 -10.82 12.58 1.04
CA ILE A 38 -9.66 12.30 0.17
C ILE A 38 -8.44 12.07 1.05
N GLY A 39 -8.26 10.83 1.43
CA GLY A 39 -7.06 10.41 2.17
C GLY A 39 -5.84 10.23 1.26
N SER A 40 -4.69 9.95 1.85
CA SER A 40 -3.42 9.73 1.12
C SER A 40 -3.45 8.51 0.18
N THR A 41 -4.24 7.49 0.50
CA THR A 41 -4.32 6.23 -0.27
C THR A 41 -5.72 5.89 -0.76
N THR A 42 -6.76 6.54 -0.23
CA THR A 42 -8.15 6.16 -0.44
C THR A 42 -9.07 7.35 -0.64
N VAL A 43 -10.12 7.16 -1.43
CA VAL A 43 -11.29 8.05 -1.50
C VAL A 43 -12.46 7.36 -0.81
N LYS A 44 -13.18 8.11 0.00
CA LYS A 44 -14.39 7.65 0.69
C LYS A 44 -15.51 8.65 0.48
N ILE A 45 -16.72 8.16 0.32
CA ILE A 45 -17.91 9.01 0.26
C ILE A 45 -18.99 8.50 1.21
N ALA A 46 -19.77 9.43 1.76
CA ALA A 46 -20.95 9.13 2.54
C ALA A 46 -22.07 10.11 2.15
N ILE A 47 -23.24 9.57 1.83
CA ILE A 47 -24.44 10.34 1.50
C ILE A 47 -25.44 10.12 2.63
N LEU A 48 -25.86 11.21 3.27
CA LEU A 48 -26.76 11.22 4.42
C LEU A 48 -28.09 11.85 4.09
N ASP A 49 -29.15 11.34 4.73
CA ASP A 49 -30.44 12.01 4.81
C ASP A 49 -30.46 13.10 5.90
N ASP A 50 -31.62 13.79 6.05
CA ASP A 50 -31.78 14.87 7.05
C ASP A 50 -31.68 14.37 8.51
N ASN A 51 -31.79 13.07 8.75
CA ASN A 51 -31.70 12.45 10.07
C ASN A 51 -30.32 11.84 10.37
N ASN A 52 -29.31 12.15 9.58
CA ASN A 52 -27.96 11.57 9.64
C ASN A 52 -27.89 10.07 9.28
N ASN A 53 -28.93 9.46 8.72
CA ASN A 53 -28.83 8.08 8.26
C ASN A 53 -27.98 7.99 6.99
N ILE A 54 -27.10 7.01 6.91
CA ILE A 54 -26.29 6.75 5.72
C ILE A 54 -27.16 6.06 4.67
N LEU A 55 -27.43 6.74 3.56
CA LEU A 55 -28.18 6.21 2.41
C LEU A 55 -27.27 5.46 1.46
N PHE A 56 -26.04 5.95 1.28
CA PHE A 56 -25.02 5.36 0.45
C PHE A 56 -23.65 5.67 1.06
N SER A 57 -22.75 4.73 1.00
CA SER A 57 -21.34 4.95 1.30
C SER A 57 -20.48 3.96 0.55
N ASP A 58 -19.28 4.40 0.15
CA ASP A 58 -18.31 3.53 -0.51
C ASP A 58 -16.88 3.99 -0.19
N TYR A 59 -15.93 3.09 -0.41
CA TYR A 59 -14.52 3.22 -0.02
C TYR A 59 -13.65 2.53 -1.07
N GLU A 60 -12.77 3.29 -1.75
CA GLU A 60 -11.86 2.74 -2.74
C GLU A 60 -10.44 3.30 -2.60
N ARG A 61 -9.42 2.48 -2.97
CA ARG A 61 -8.03 2.94 -3.14
C ARG A 61 -7.92 3.68 -4.47
N HIS A 62 -7.29 4.87 -4.45
CA HIS A 62 -7.20 5.71 -5.65
C HIS A 62 -5.95 5.49 -6.49
N PHE A 63 -4.90 4.84 -5.98
CA PHE A 63 -3.64 4.60 -6.72
C PHE A 63 -3.16 5.82 -7.51
N ALA A 64 -3.17 6.99 -6.86
CA ALA A 64 -2.92 8.31 -7.42
C ALA A 64 -3.95 8.84 -8.46
N ASN A 65 -5.03 8.11 -8.76
CA ASN A 65 -6.09 8.51 -9.70
C ASN A 65 -7.34 9.02 -8.93
N ILE A 66 -7.17 10.08 -8.14
CA ILE A 66 -8.20 10.58 -7.22
C ILE A 66 -9.50 10.97 -7.94
N GLN A 67 -9.37 11.67 -9.09
CA GLN A 67 -10.54 12.17 -9.83
C GLN A 67 -11.39 11.03 -10.40
N GLU A 68 -10.74 10.07 -11.06
CA GLU A 68 -11.41 8.91 -11.65
C GLU A 68 -12.06 8.04 -10.57
N THR A 69 -11.38 7.87 -9.44
CA THR A 69 -11.91 7.10 -8.30
C THR A 69 -13.16 7.80 -7.71
N LEU A 70 -13.09 9.10 -7.46
CA LEU A 70 -14.24 9.85 -6.95
C LEU A 70 -15.41 9.84 -7.94
N GLN A 71 -15.12 10.01 -9.24
CA GLN A 71 -16.13 9.93 -10.28
C GLN A 71 -16.84 8.57 -10.26
N SER A 72 -16.08 7.47 -10.22
CA SER A 72 -16.62 6.10 -10.14
C SER A 72 -17.53 5.92 -8.93
N LEU A 73 -17.12 6.41 -7.76
CA LEU A 73 -17.92 6.32 -6.53
C LEU A 73 -19.24 7.11 -6.63
N LEU A 74 -19.21 8.30 -7.21
CA LEU A 74 -20.42 9.11 -7.44
C LEU A 74 -21.34 8.48 -8.47
N GLU A 75 -20.81 7.90 -9.54
CA GLU A 75 -21.61 7.16 -10.55
C GLU A 75 -22.31 5.95 -9.93
N LYS A 76 -21.67 5.21 -9.03
CA LYS A 76 -22.31 4.14 -8.25
C LYS A 76 -23.45 4.67 -7.36
N ALA A 77 -23.24 5.81 -6.71
CA ALA A 77 -24.27 6.45 -5.90
C ALA A 77 -25.48 6.85 -6.75
N VAL A 78 -25.27 7.44 -7.93
CA VAL A 78 -26.34 7.78 -8.89
C VAL A 78 -27.07 6.53 -9.38
N ALA A 79 -26.34 5.45 -9.66
CA ALA A 79 -26.96 4.18 -10.08
C ALA A 79 -27.88 3.59 -9.01
N GLN A 80 -27.60 3.82 -7.72
CA GLN A 80 -28.41 3.31 -6.61
C GLN A 80 -29.54 4.25 -6.18
N LEU A 81 -29.30 5.57 -6.13
CA LEU A 81 -30.23 6.57 -5.59
C LEU A 81 -31.00 7.35 -6.67
N GLY A 82 -30.64 7.22 -7.95
CA GLY A 82 -31.14 8.03 -9.04
C GLY A 82 -30.42 9.39 -9.13
N GLU A 83 -30.98 10.35 -9.85
CA GLU A 83 -30.47 11.72 -9.89
C GLU A 83 -30.92 12.51 -8.66
N PHE A 84 -30.00 13.26 -8.04
CA PHE A 84 -30.25 14.04 -6.83
C PHE A 84 -29.38 15.30 -6.76
N GLU A 85 -29.82 16.25 -5.97
CA GLU A 85 -29.04 17.40 -5.54
C GLU A 85 -28.29 17.09 -4.24
N ILE A 86 -27.12 17.70 -4.05
CA ILE A 86 -26.25 17.47 -2.92
C ILE A 86 -25.78 18.77 -2.28
N TYR A 87 -25.56 18.69 -0.97
CA TYR A 87 -24.75 19.62 -0.19
C TYR A 87 -23.38 18.99 0.02
N PRO A 88 -22.40 19.22 -0.86
CA PRO A 88 -21.12 18.54 -0.83
C PRO A 88 -20.14 19.21 0.12
N VAL A 89 -19.37 18.42 0.88
CA VAL A 89 -18.23 18.90 1.67
C VAL A 89 -17.06 17.92 1.52
N ILE A 90 -15.89 18.45 1.26
CA ILE A 90 -14.67 17.66 1.13
C ILE A 90 -13.81 17.80 2.38
N THR A 91 -13.16 16.71 2.76
CA THR A 91 -12.15 16.62 3.84
C THR A 91 -10.98 15.73 3.40
N GLY A 92 -10.01 15.52 4.28
CA GLY A 92 -8.84 14.68 4.07
C GLY A 92 -7.63 15.45 3.55
N SER A 93 -6.44 14.83 3.71
CA SER A 93 -5.15 15.45 3.39
C SER A 93 -4.98 15.83 1.91
N GLY A 94 -5.59 15.07 0.98
CA GLY A 94 -5.62 15.35 -0.46
C GLY A 94 -6.80 16.24 -0.90
N GLY A 95 -7.72 16.58 -0.01
CA GLY A 95 -9.02 17.17 -0.38
C GLY A 95 -9.00 18.65 -0.74
N LEU A 96 -8.09 19.44 -0.20
CA LEU A 96 -8.14 20.90 -0.33
C LEU A 96 -8.04 21.40 -1.78
N THR A 97 -7.15 20.83 -2.57
CA THR A 97 -6.98 21.18 -4.00
C THR A 97 -8.21 20.79 -4.81
N LEU A 98 -8.77 19.61 -4.53
CA LEU A 98 -9.97 19.13 -5.20
C LEU A 98 -11.20 19.97 -4.82
N ALA A 99 -11.34 20.36 -3.56
CA ALA A 99 -12.43 21.24 -3.10
C ALA A 99 -12.43 22.59 -3.83
N LYS A 100 -11.25 23.19 -3.99
CA LYS A 100 -11.09 24.43 -4.79
C LYS A 100 -11.46 24.22 -6.26
N HIS A 101 -11.03 23.09 -6.86
CA HIS A 101 -11.34 22.78 -8.26
C HIS A 101 -12.83 22.57 -8.49
N LEU A 102 -13.50 21.89 -7.58
CA LEU A 102 -14.92 21.60 -7.63
C LEU A 102 -15.80 22.77 -7.14
N GLU A 103 -15.18 23.81 -6.57
CA GLU A 103 -15.87 24.95 -5.95
C GLU A 103 -16.85 24.53 -4.85
N VAL A 104 -16.40 23.61 -3.97
CA VAL A 104 -17.18 23.08 -2.85
C VAL A 104 -16.50 23.34 -1.51
N PRO A 105 -17.25 23.42 -0.39
CA PRO A 105 -16.68 23.62 0.94
C PRO A 105 -15.66 22.55 1.31
N PHE A 106 -14.65 22.95 2.10
CA PHE A 106 -13.68 22.07 2.72
C PHE A 106 -13.77 22.18 4.24
N THR A 107 -13.74 21.03 4.93
CA THR A 107 -13.62 20.97 6.39
C THR A 107 -12.38 20.21 6.81
N GLN A 108 -11.78 20.60 7.94
CA GLN A 108 -10.65 19.85 8.48
C GLN A 108 -11.10 18.49 9.01
N GLU A 109 -10.29 17.48 8.77
CA GLU A 109 -10.61 16.08 9.11
C GLU A 109 -10.90 15.88 10.60
N VAL A 110 -10.14 16.55 11.49
CA VAL A 110 -10.41 16.50 12.94
C VAL A 110 -11.80 17.04 13.30
N VAL A 111 -12.23 18.09 12.61
CA VAL A 111 -13.57 18.67 12.83
C VAL A 111 -14.63 17.68 12.36
N ALA A 112 -14.46 17.13 11.16
CA ALA A 112 -15.36 16.14 10.60
C ALA A 112 -15.49 14.91 11.53
N VAL A 113 -14.38 14.29 11.91
CA VAL A 113 -14.37 13.11 12.80
C VAL A 113 -15.00 13.43 14.15
N SER A 114 -14.71 14.61 14.73
CA SER A 114 -15.29 15.01 16.00
C SER A 114 -16.81 15.21 15.91
N THR A 115 -17.29 15.80 14.81
CA THR A 115 -18.74 15.96 14.57
C THR A 115 -19.44 14.60 14.49
N ALA A 116 -18.88 13.65 13.72
CA ALA A 116 -19.43 12.31 13.62
C ALA A 116 -19.45 11.58 14.98
N LEU A 117 -18.37 11.68 15.76
CA LEU A 117 -18.29 11.05 17.08
C LEU A 117 -19.28 11.65 18.08
N GLN A 118 -19.51 12.96 18.07
CA GLN A 118 -20.49 13.60 18.94
C GLN A 118 -21.92 13.11 18.70
N ASP A 119 -22.24 12.74 17.46
CA ASP A 119 -23.57 12.23 17.09
C ASP A 119 -23.68 10.71 17.32
N TYR A 120 -22.73 9.92 16.80
CA TYR A 120 -22.81 8.46 16.83
C TYR A 120 -22.25 7.80 18.10
N ALA A 121 -21.35 8.47 18.82
CA ALA A 121 -20.68 7.94 20.01
C ALA A 121 -20.36 9.04 21.04
N PRO A 122 -21.38 9.76 21.56
CA PRO A 122 -21.19 10.91 22.46
C PRO A 122 -20.46 10.58 23.76
N GLN A 123 -20.40 9.29 24.13
CA GLN A 123 -19.67 8.79 25.30
C GLN A 123 -18.16 8.60 25.04
N CYS A 124 -17.64 8.94 23.86
CA CYS A 124 -16.24 8.75 23.51
C CYS A 124 -15.35 9.72 24.29
N ASP A 125 -14.37 9.20 25.03
CA ASP A 125 -13.36 9.99 25.73
C ASP A 125 -12.10 10.18 24.87
N VAL A 126 -11.71 9.15 24.09
CA VAL A 126 -10.54 9.15 23.24
C VAL A 126 -10.84 8.42 21.94
N ALA A 127 -10.45 8.98 20.80
CA ALA A 127 -10.48 8.27 19.52
C ALA A 127 -9.06 7.98 19.05
N ILE A 128 -8.84 6.75 18.60
CA ILE A 128 -7.62 6.33 17.87
C ILE A 128 -8.02 6.10 16.44
N GLU A 129 -7.44 6.87 15.53
CA GLU A 129 -7.69 6.76 14.10
C GLU A 129 -6.40 6.36 13.39
N LEU A 130 -6.48 5.29 12.60
CA LEU A 130 -5.40 4.88 11.70
C LEU A 130 -5.85 5.02 10.25
N GLY A 131 -5.19 5.90 9.52
CA GLY A 131 -5.38 6.10 8.09
C GLY A 131 -4.35 5.32 7.25
N GLY A 132 -4.24 5.68 5.98
CA GLY A 132 -3.24 5.15 5.05
C GLY A 132 -1.81 5.55 5.45
N GLU A 133 -1.59 6.83 5.68
CA GLU A 133 -0.28 7.41 6.08
C GLU A 133 -0.36 8.19 7.38
N ASP A 134 -1.56 8.47 7.87
CA ASP A 134 -1.81 9.21 9.08
C ASP A 134 -2.21 8.29 10.22
N ALA A 135 -1.76 8.64 11.42
CA ALA A 135 -2.23 8.07 12.68
C ALA A 135 -2.56 9.23 13.62
N LYS A 136 -3.72 9.18 14.27
CA LYS A 136 -4.20 10.26 15.12
C LYS A 136 -4.74 9.71 16.44
N ILE A 137 -4.52 10.48 17.53
CA ILE A 137 -5.21 10.28 18.79
C ILE A 137 -5.93 11.60 19.12
N ILE A 138 -7.23 11.53 19.33
CA ILE A 138 -8.06 12.68 19.63
C ILE A 138 -8.65 12.47 21.03
N TYR A 139 -8.37 13.40 21.94
CA TYR A 139 -8.92 13.40 23.30
C TYR A 139 -10.06 14.41 23.38
N PHE A 140 -11.16 14.03 23.98
CA PHE A 140 -12.37 14.86 24.12
C PHE A 140 -12.56 15.40 25.54
N THR A 141 -11.81 14.90 26.51
CA THR A 141 -11.90 15.33 27.90
C THR A 141 -11.23 16.71 28.07
N ASN A 142 -11.97 17.71 28.58
CA ASN A 142 -11.53 19.09 28.78
C ASN A 142 -11.18 19.86 27.48
N GLY A 143 -11.91 19.60 26.41
CA GLY A 143 -11.69 20.17 25.08
C GLY A 143 -11.00 19.19 24.14
N ILE A 144 -10.93 19.54 22.85
CA ILE A 144 -10.32 18.68 21.84
C ILE A 144 -8.79 18.88 21.85
N ASP A 145 -8.04 17.81 22.17
CA ASP A 145 -6.58 17.75 22.02
C ASP A 145 -6.25 16.66 20.98
N GLN A 146 -5.80 17.06 19.82
CA GLN A 146 -5.41 16.17 18.74
C GLN A 146 -3.90 16.02 18.68
N ARG A 147 -3.47 14.77 18.49
CA ARG A 147 -2.08 14.41 18.22
C ARG A 147 -2.03 13.55 16.99
N MET A 148 -1.10 13.86 16.09
CA MET A 148 -0.97 13.20 14.81
C MET A 148 0.52 12.89 14.57
N ASN A 149 0.81 11.79 13.86
CA ASN A 149 2.16 11.52 13.40
C ASN A 149 2.63 12.66 12.47
N GLY A 150 3.92 12.99 12.56
CA GLY A 150 4.52 14.02 11.70
C GLY A 150 4.79 13.47 10.29
N ILE A 151 6.08 13.30 9.96
CA ILE A 151 6.52 12.91 8.60
C ILE A 151 6.56 11.39 8.40
N CYS A 152 6.51 10.60 9.49
CA CYS A 152 6.74 9.16 9.42
C CYS A 152 5.43 8.38 9.37
N ALA A 153 5.22 7.60 8.31
CA ALA A 153 4.08 6.69 8.16
C ALA A 153 4.18 5.41 9.02
N GLY A 154 5.18 5.30 9.91
CA GLY A 154 5.28 4.18 10.85
C GLY A 154 4.04 4.06 11.73
N GLY A 155 3.47 2.87 11.82
CA GLY A 155 2.24 2.64 12.57
C GLY A 155 0.95 2.97 11.82
N THR A 156 0.99 3.09 10.50
CA THR A 156 -0.17 3.40 9.64
C THR A 156 -0.47 2.26 8.67
N GLY A 157 -1.50 2.42 7.85
CA GLY A 157 -1.88 1.45 6.82
C GLY A 157 -0.76 1.14 5.83
N SER A 158 -0.02 2.17 5.37
CA SER A 158 1.13 2.00 4.47
C SER A 158 2.26 1.18 5.09
N PHE A 159 2.49 1.33 6.39
CA PHE A 159 3.43 0.46 7.11
C PHE A 159 2.96 -1.00 7.10
N ILE A 160 1.67 -1.24 7.37
CA ILE A 160 1.08 -2.58 7.36
C ILE A 160 1.20 -3.20 5.96
N ASP A 161 0.88 -2.46 4.89
CA ASP A 161 0.99 -2.91 3.50
C ASP A 161 2.45 -3.27 3.13
N GLN A 162 3.43 -2.48 3.58
CA GLN A 162 4.84 -2.78 3.36
C GLN A 162 5.28 -4.08 4.06
N MET A 163 4.83 -4.28 5.30
CA MET A 163 5.15 -5.50 6.05
C MET A 163 4.42 -6.72 5.48
N ALA A 164 3.19 -6.56 5.01
CA ALA A 164 2.45 -7.60 4.31
C ALA A 164 3.18 -8.04 3.04
N SER A 165 3.67 -7.07 2.25
CA SER A 165 4.47 -7.37 1.05
C SER A 165 5.75 -8.14 1.37
N LEU A 166 6.43 -7.83 2.47
CA LEU A 166 7.62 -8.57 2.91
C LEU A 166 7.31 -10.04 3.22
N LEU A 167 6.13 -10.32 3.80
CA LEU A 167 5.64 -11.67 4.08
C LEU A 167 4.88 -12.29 2.90
N GLN A 168 4.86 -11.63 1.72
CA GLN A 168 4.17 -12.09 0.51
C GLN A 168 2.68 -12.36 0.75
N THR A 169 2.01 -11.36 1.31
CA THR A 169 0.57 -11.35 1.57
C THR A 169 0.06 -9.91 1.48
N ASP A 170 -1.20 -9.70 1.76
CA ASP A 170 -1.82 -8.39 1.95
C ASP A 170 -2.18 -8.14 3.44
N ALA A 171 -2.73 -6.97 3.74
CA ALA A 171 -3.13 -6.63 5.10
C ALA A 171 -4.18 -7.61 5.67
N SER A 172 -5.09 -8.11 4.83
CA SER A 172 -6.09 -9.11 5.24
C SER A 172 -5.43 -10.44 5.58
N GLY A 173 -4.47 -10.88 4.77
CA GLY A 173 -3.68 -12.08 5.03
C GLY A 173 -2.85 -11.98 6.31
N LEU A 174 -2.25 -10.80 6.62
CA LEU A 174 -1.61 -10.59 7.93
C LEU A 174 -2.60 -10.78 9.08
N ASN A 175 -3.82 -10.25 8.93
CA ASN A 175 -4.85 -10.39 9.95
C ASN A 175 -5.23 -11.86 10.16
N GLU A 176 -5.37 -12.65 9.09
CA GLU A 176 -5.66 -14.09 9.19
C GLU A 176 -4.52 -14.87 9.85
N TYR A 177 -3.26 -14.60 9.48
CA TYR A 177 -2.11 -15.22 10.14
C TYR A 177 -2.06 -14.88 11.63
N ALA A 178 -2.24 -13.61 11.98
CA ALA A 178 -2.14 -13.15 13.37
C ALA A 178 -3.15 -13.81 14.33
N LYS A 179 -4.24 -14.43 13.84
CA LYS A 179 -5.18 -15.18 14.68
C LYS A 179 -4.58 -16.38 15.39
N ASN A 180 -3.51 -16.96 14.83
CA ASN A 180 -2.92 -18.22 15.29
C ASN A 180 -1.51 -18.06 15.86
N TYR A 181 -1.10 -16.84 16.23
CA TYR A 181 0.24 -16.59 16.78
C TYR A 181 0.44 -17.29 18.13
N LYS A 182 1.69 -17.62 18.41
CA LYS A 182 2.15 -18.23 19.67
C LYS A 182 3.11 -17.32 20.43
N SER A 183 3.89 -16.52 19.70
CA SER A 183 4.91 -15.63 20.24
C SER A 183 4.86 -14.27 19.56
N ILE A 184 5.28 -13.22 20.28
CA ILE A 184 5.43 -11.87 19.76
C ILE A 184 6.90 -11.49 19.87
N TYR A 185 7.54 -11.18 18.76
CA TYR A 185 8.91 -10.72 18.68
C TYR A 185 8.99 -9.20 18.86
N PRO A 186 10.05 -8.69 19.49
CA PRO A 186 10.29 -7.25 19.55
C PRO A 186 10.68 -6.74 18.15
N ILE A 187 9.82 -5.93 17.55
CA ILE A 187 10.06 -5.25 16.30
C ILE A 187 10.11 -3.75 16.57
N ALA A 188 11.09 -3.05 16.02
CA ALA A 188 11.22 -1.61 16.18
C ALA A 188 10.04 -0.88 15.57
N ALA A 189 9.30 -0.16 16.42
CA ALA A 189 8.08 0.53 16.05
C ALA A 189 8.35 1.96 15.51
N ARG A 190 9.47 2.23 14.84
CA ARG A 190 9.85 3.60 14.42
C ARG A 190 9.55 3.90 12.97
N CYS A 191 10.10 3.14 12.04
CA CYS A 191 9.77 3.26 10.62
C CYS A 191 9.82 1.90 9.94
N GLY A 192 9.19 1.79 8.75
CA GLY A 192 9.14 0.54 8.00
C GLY A 192 10.50 -0.04 7.67
N VAL A 193 11.53 0.79 7.56
CA VAL A 193 12.92 0.36 7.29
C VAL A 193 13.50 -0.40 8.48
N PHE A 194 13.44 0.18 9.68
CA PHE A 194 13.93 -0.50 10.87
C PHE A 194 13.12 -1.75 11.19
N ALA A 195 11.81 -1.72 10.98
CA ALA A 195 10.98 -2.90 11.13
C ALA A 195 11.39 -4.04 10.18
N LYS A 196 11.73 -3.72 8.92
CA LYS A 196 12.25 -4.71 7.97
C LYS A 196 13.57 -5.31 8.43
N SER A 197 14.48 -4.49 8.95
CA SER A 197 15.77 -4.95 9.49
C SER A 197 15.60 -5.90 10.68
N ASP A 198 14.55 -5.73 11.49
CA ASP A 198 14.24 -6.63 12.59
C ASP A 198 13.54 -7.91 12.12
N ILE A 199 12.65 -7.80 11.12
CA ILE A 199 11.84 -8.93 10.63
C ILE A 199 12.66 -9.87 9.77
N GLN A 200 13.60 -9.37 8.97
CA GLN A 200 14.32 -10.18 8.01
C GLN A 200 15.20 -11.26 8.68
N PRO A 201 15.96 -10.98 9.75
CA PRO A 201 16.66 -12.03 10.50
C PRO A 201 15.70 -13.09 11.05
N LEU A 202 14.54 -12.67 11.58
CA LEU A 202 13.54 -13.61 12.12
C LEU A 202 13.00 -14.54 11.03
N ILE A 203 12.74 -14.03 9.80
CA ILE A 203 12.37 -14.86 8.65
C ILE A 203 13.47 -15.88 8.35
N ASN A 204 14.73 -15.44 8.34
CA ASN A 204 15.87 -16.30 8.03
C ASN A 204 16.11 -17.36 9.13
N GLU A 205 15.73 -17.07 10.36
CA GLU A 205 15.78 -18.00 11.50
C GLU A 205 14.56 -18.92 11.57
N GLY A 206 13.59 -18.78 10.66
CA GLY A 206 12.43 -19.65 10.55
C GLY A 206 11.24 -19.25 11.44
N ALA A 207 11.13 -17.99 11.84
CA ALA A 207 9.94 -17.48 12.52
C ALA A 207 8.69 -17.66 11.63
N THR A 208 7.58 -18.03 12.25
CA THR A 208 6.33 -18.31 11.52
C THR A 208 5.67 -17.02 11.05
N LYS A 209 4.89 -17.08 9.95
CA LYS A 209 4.12 -15.93 9.47
C LYS A 209 3.09 -15.47 10.50
N GLU A 210 2.54 -16.39 11.27
CA GLU A 210 1.59 -16.12 12.35
C GLU A 210 2.21 -15.24 13.43
N ASP A 211 3.37 -15.60 13.92
CA ASP A 211 4.09 -14.87 14.97
C ASP A 211 4.59 -13.51 14.44
N LEU A 212 5.11 -13.47 13.22
CA LEU A 212 5.55 -12.23 12.59
C LEU A 212 4.40 -11.25 12.36
N SER A 213 3.23 -11.73 11.92
CA SER A 213 2.05 -10.90 11.69
C SER A 213 1.53 -10.27 12.99
N ALA A 214 1.45 -11.03 14.06
CA ALA A 214 1.09 -10.52 15.39
C ALA A 214 2.13 -9.54 15.93
N SER A 215 3.41 -9.77 15.65
CA SER A 215 4.53 -8.89 16.04
C SER A 215 4.49 -7.56 15.29
N ILE A 216 4.16 -7.58 14.00
CA ILE A 216 3.95 -6.38 13.18
C ILE A 216 2.79 -5.54 13.74
N PHE A 217 1.65 -6.16 14.06
CA PHE A 217 0.53 -5.44 14.67
C PHE A 217 0.88 -4.87 16.04
N GLN A 218 1.63 -5.59 16.86
CA GLN A 218 2.11 -5.07 18.14
C GLN A 218 3.07 -3.88 17.95
N ALA A 219 3.90 -3.89 16.91
CA ALA A 219 4.78 -2.76 16.57
C ALA A 219 3.95 -1.52 16.18
N VAL A 220 2.88 -1.68 15.39
CA VAL A 220 1.93 -0.59 15.06
C VAL A 220 1.33 0.02 16.34
N VAL A 221 0.84 -0.83 17.25
CA VAL A 221 0.26 -0.40 18.53
C VAL A 221 1.27 0.37 19.36
N ASN A 222 2.48 -0.16 19.51
CA ASN A 222 3.55 0.47 20.28
C ASN A 222 3.92 1.84 19.69
N GLN A 223 4.04 1.94 18.35
CA GLN A 223 4.33 3.19 17.66
C GLN A 223 3.25 4.23 17.89
N THR A 224 1.98 3.84 17.74
CA THR A 224 0.85 4.74 17.92
C THR A 224 0.78 5.25 19.36
N ILE A 225 0.87 4.36 20.33
CA ILE A 225 0.77 4.75 21.75
C ILE A 225 1.99 5.57 22.19
N SER A 226 3.21 5.07 21.96
CA SER A 226 4.41 5.76 22.43
C SER A 226 4.71 7.03 21.64
N GLY A 227 4.50 7.01 20.33
CA GLY A 227 4.81 8.10 19.43
C GLY A 227 3.81 9.26 19.49
N LEU A 228 2.51 8.98 19.67
CA LEU A 228 1.46 10.00 19.64
C LEU A 228 0.97 10.38 21.03
N ALA A 229 0.71 9.43 21.92
CA ALA A 229 0.24 9.76 23.25
C ALA A 229 1.30 10.50 24.06
N CYS A 230 2.60 10.26 23.81
CA CYS A 230 3.71 10.95 24.48
C CYS A 230 3.53 11.05 25.99
N GLY A 231 3.12 9.94 26.64
CA GLY A 231 2.88 9.87 28.07
C GLY A 231 1.49 10.37 28.55
N LYS A 232 0.66 10.97 27.67
CA LYS A 232 -0.73 11.29 28.05
C LYS A 232 -1.53 9.98 28.08
N PRO A 233 -2.20 9.65 29.21
CA PRO A 233 -2.89 8.39 29.33
C PRO A 233 -4.10 8.31 28.39
N ILE A 234 -4.27 7.16 27.73
CA ILE A 234 -5.46 6.79 26.96
C ILE A 234 -6.36 6.04 27.93
N ARG A 235 -7.46 6.66 28.36
CA ARG A 235 -8.38 6.13 29.38
C ARG A 235 -9.83 6.49 29.04
N GLY A 236 -10.76 5.75 29.64
CA GLY A 236 -12.20 5.91 29.43
C GLY A 236 -12.67 5.11 28.22
N ASN A 237 -13.67 5.59 27.54
CA ASN A 237 -14.25 4.96 26.37
C ASN A 237 -13.43 5.31 25.12
N VAL A 238 -12.86 4.30 24.46
CA VAL A 238 -11.94 4.47 23.35
C VAL A 238 -12.61 4.05 22.03
N ALA A 239 -12.72 5.00 21.11
CA ALA A 239 -13.20 4.73 19.75
C ALA A 239 -12.04 4.34 18.82
N PHE A 240 -12.26 3.28 18.02
CA PHE A 240 -11.34 2.78 17.03
C PHE A 240 -11.84 3.11 15.63
N LEU A 241 -11.12 4.00 14.92
CA LEU A 241 -11.52 4.57 13.65
C LEU A 241 -10.46 4.35 12.55
N GLY A 242 -10.89 4.54 11.31
CA GLY A 242 -10.04 4.40 10.14
C GLY A 242 -9.99 2.97 9.59
N GLY A 243 -9.55 2.85 8.34
CA GLY A 243 -9.55 1.58 7.59
C GLY A 243 -8.82 0.43 8.31
N PRO A 244 -7.56 0.60 8.74
CA PRO A 244 -6.83 -0.45 9.43
C PRO A 244 -7.54 -0.98 10.68
N LEU A 245 -8.13 -0.11 11.52
CA LEU A 245 -8.82 -0.54 12.75
C LEU A 245 -10.24 -1.09 12.49
N HIS A 246 -10.82 -0.74 11.34
CA HIS A 246 -12.11 -1.30 10.91
C HIS A 246 -11.96 -2.72 10.37
N PHE A 247 -11.01 -2.92 9.43
CA PHE A 247 -10.88 -4.18 8.69
C PHE A 247 -10.00 -5.22 9.39
N LEU A 248 -9.02 -4.80 10.22
CA LEU A 248 -8.04 -5.69 10.85
C LEU A 248 -8.41 -5.94 12.33
N SER A 249 -9.17 -7.01 12.56
CA SER A 249 -9.64 -7.38 13.92
C SER A 249 -8.49 -7.63 14.88
N GLU A 250 -7.41 -8.30 14.43
CA GLU A 250 -6.28 -8.64 15.30
C GLU A 250 -5.42 -7.40 15.66
N LEU A 251 -5.34 -6.41 14.76
CA LEU A 251 -4.75 -5.12 15.08
C LEU A 251 -5.54 -4.41 16.18
N LYS A 252 -6.87 -4.36 16.05
CA LYS A 252 -7.75 -3.77 17.07
C LYS A 252 -7.62 -4.52 18.41
N GLN A 253 -7.57 -5.86 18.39
CA GLN A 253 -7.36 -6.66 19.60
C GLN A 253 -5.98 -6.39 20.24
N ALA A 254 -4.95 -6.14 19.45
CA ALA A 254 -3.64 -5.76 19.97
C ALA A 254 -3.70 -4.42 20.73
N PHE A 255 -4.44 -3.42 20.24
CA PHE A 255 -4.72 -2.17 21.00
C PHE A 255 -5.49 -2.42 22.29
N ILE A 256 -6.59 -3.17 22.23
CA ILE A 256 -7.43 -3.49 23.38
C ILE A 256 -6.60 -4.15 24.48
N ARG A 257 -5.80 -5.15 24.11
CA ARG A 257 -4.89 -5.86 25.01
C ARG A 257 -3.83 -4.93 25.62
N THR A 258 -3.17 -4.12 24.79
CA THR A 258 -2.08 -3.24 25.25
C THR A 258 -2.58 -2.12 26.17
N LEU A 259 -3.76 -1.57 25.88
CA LEU A 259 -4.39 -0.54 26.68
C LEU A 259 -5.18 -1.12 27.87
N SER A 260 -5.31 -2.46 27.98
CA SER A 260 -6.08 -3.17 29.02
C SER A 260 -7.53 -2.69 29.11
N LEU A 261 -8.19 -2.46 27.95
CA LEU A 261 -9.55 -1.99 27.88
C LEU A 261 -10.54 -3.13 28.18
N THR A 262 -11.60 -2.80 28.96
CA THR A 262 -12.74 -3.71 29.10
C THR A 262 -13.66 -3.62 27.88
N PRO A 263 -14.52 -4.63 27.62
CA PRO A 263 -15.45 -4.60 26.50
C PRO A 263 -16.34 -3.36 26.45
N GLU A 264 -16.75 -2.84 27.62
CA GLU A 264 -17.60 -1.66 27.76
C GLU A 264 -16.89 -0.36 27.37
N GLN A 265 -15.56 -0.35 27.45
CA GLN A 265 -14.74 0.81 27.09
C GLN A 265 -14.40 0.86 25.59
N VAL A 266 -14.71 -0.21 24.85
CA VAL A 266 -14.41 -0.30 23.43
C VAL A 266 -15.57 0.24 22.61
N ILE A 267 -15.33 1.31 21.86
CA ILE A 267 -16.26 1.86 20.87
C ILE A 267 -15.73 1.48 19.48
N ALA A 268 -16.45 0.60 18.81
CA ALA A 268 -16.16 0.19 17.43
C ALA A 268 -17.43 0.38 16.58
N PRO A 269 -17.73 1.61 16.16
CA PRO A 269 -18.96 1.89 15.43
C PRO A 269 -18.97 1.18 14.07
N ASP A 270 -20.16 0.83 13.61
CA ASP A 270 -20.36 0.47 12.21
C ASP A 270 -19.88 1.64 11.34
N HIS A 271 -19.31 1.32 10.19
CA HIS A 271 -18.73 2.34 9.28
C HIS A 271 -17.61 3.20 9.89
N SER A 272 -16.90 2.73 10.93
CA SER A 272 -15.82 3.47 11.61
C SER A 272 -14.70 3.96 10.66
N HIS A 273 -14.55 3.36 9.48
CA HIS A 273 -13.62 3.76 8.43
C HIS A 273 -14.10 4.96 7.59
N LEU A 274 -15.37 5.36 7.75
CA LEU A 274 -16.02 6.45 6.99
C LEU A 274 -16.26 7.71 7.83
N PHE A 275 -15.84 7.73 9.11
CA PHE A 275 -16.21 8.81 10.03
C PHE A 275 -15.79 10.21 9.57
N ALA A 276 -14.66 10.33 8.87
CA ALA A 276 -14.26 11.60 8.26
C ALA A 276 -15.24 12.04 7.15
N ALA A 277 -15.66 11.11 6.26
CA ALA A 277 -16.65 11.42 5.24
C ALA A 277 -18.03 11.70 5.84
N VAL A 278 -18.48 10.90 6.81
CA VAL A 278 -19.76 11.10 7.49
C VAL A 278 -19.81 12.45 8.18
N GLY A 279 -18.79 12.78 8.98
CA GLY A 279 -18.73 14.05 9.69
C GLY A 279 -18.59 15.25 8.76
N SER A 280 -17.92 15.11 7.60
CA SER A 280 -17.91 16.19 6.62
C SER A 280 -19.29 16.43 6.01
N ALA A 281 -20.09 15.38 5.73
CA ALA A 281 -21.47 15.52 5.30
C ALA A 281 -22.35 16.24 6.34
N MET A 282 -22.08 16.04 7.62
CA MET A 282 -22.78 16.75 8.71
C MET A 282 -22.41 18.23 8.82
N ASN A 283 -21.21 18.61 8.36
CA ASN A 283 -20.71 20.00 8.35
C ASN A 283 -21.06 20.73 7.04
N TYR A 284 -22.18 20.41 6.42
CA TYR A 284 -22.57 20.99 5.13
C TYR A 284 -22.96 22.49 5.24
N ASP A 285 -22.85 23.17 4.10
CA ASP A 285 -23.31 24.55 3.94
C ASP A 285 -24.63 24.55 3.14
N GLU A 286 -25.73 24.99 3.75
CA GLU A 286 -27.04 25.06 3.13
C GLU A 286 -27.10 25.94 1.88
N ASN A 287 -26.15 26.88 1.73
CA ASN A 287 -26.07 27.78 0.59
C ASN A 287 -25.38 27.14 -0.63
N VAL A 288 -24.71 25.99 -0.47
CA VAL A 288 -23.98 25.30 -1.53
C VAL A 288 -24.73 24.02 -1.89
N CYS A 289 -25.72 24.12 -2.75
CA CYS A 289 -26.49 23.00 -3.27
C CYS A 289 -26.21 22.86 -4.77
N VAL A 290 -25.76 21.68 -5.21
CA VAL A 290 -25.41 21.40 -6.61
C VAL A 290 -25.98 20.07 -7.06
N ASN A 291 -26.20 19.91 -8.36
CA ASN A 291 -26.56 18.61 -8.92
C ASN A 291 -25.33 17.67 -8.94
N VAL A 292 -25.52 16.41 -8.54
CA VAL A 292 -24.43 15.41 -8.54
C VAL A 292 -23.80 15.26 -9.93
N ALA A 293 -24.59 15.36 -10.99
CA ALA A 293 -24.11 15.28 -12.37
C ALA A 293 -23.13 16.43 -12.73
N ASP A 294 -23.32 17.62 -12.13
CA ASP A 294 -22.40 18.74 -12.35
C ASP A 294 -21.05 18.49 -11.68
N ILE A 295 -21.02 17.88 -10.50
CA ILE A 295 -19.78 17.47 -9.86
C ILE A 295 -19.05 16.42 -10.71
N ILE A 296 -19.75 15.38 -11.17
CA ILE A 296 -19.19 14.35 -12.06
C ILE A 296 -18.59 14.97 -13.33
N LYS A 297 -19.30 15.95 -13.92
CA LYS A 297 -18.81 16.68 -15.11
C LYS A 297 -17.57 17.51 -14.82
N ARG A 298 -17.49 18.18 -13.65
CA ARG A 298 -16.30 18.96 -13.24
C ARG A 298 -15.09 18.05 -12.99
N LEU A 299 -15.30 16.85 -12.47
CA LEU A 299 -14.24 15.84 -12.27
C LEU A 299 -13.59 15.39 -13.58
N SER A 300 -14.30 15.42 -14.71
CA SER A 300 -13.73 15.12 -16.03
C SER A 300 -12.79 16.22 -16.55
N GLY A 301 -12.74 17.38 -15.89
CA GLY A 301 -11.86 18.49 -16.23
C GLY A 301 -10.43 18.27 -15.76
N LYS A 302 -9.44 18.84 -16.46
CA LYS A 302 -8.05 18.81 -15.99
C LYS A 302 -7.88 19.76 -14.81
N ILE A 303 -7.41 19.25 -13.66
CA ILE A 303 -6.99 20.09 -12.53
C ILE A 303 -5.72 20.82 -12.95
N LYS A 304 -5.73 22.16 -12.90
CA LYS A 304 -4.50 22.92 -12.97
C LYS A 304 -3.78 22.82 -11.63
N LEU A 305 -2.70 22.07 -11.60
CA LEU A 305 -1.81 22.05 -10.45
C LEU A 305 -1.09 23.42 -10.39
N GLU A 306 -1.23 24.15 -9.29
CA GLU A 306 -0.54 25.42 -9.06
C GLU A 306 0.99 25.24 -8.90
N PHE A 307 1.46 24.00 -8.75
CA PHE A 307 2.86 23.62 -8.59
C PHE A 307 3.22 22.57 -9.66
N GLU A 308 3.29 22.99 -10.91
CA GLU A 308 3.89 22.14 -11.92
C GLU A 308 5.42 22.25 -11.76
N VAL A 309 6.01 21.22 -11.17
CA VAL A 309 7.48 21.07 -11.12
C VAL A 309 7.96 20.89 -12.56
N GLU A 310 9.08 21.55 -12.92
CA GLU A 310 9.73 21.38 -14.21
C GLU A 310 9.98 19.89 -14.44
N ARG A 311 9.40 19.35 -15.50
CA ARG A 311 9.49 17.92 -15.80
C ARG A 311 10.86 17.60 -16.36
N MET A 312 11.46 16.53 -15.87
CA MET A 312 12.67 15.99 -16.46
C MET A 312 12.38 15.47 -17.89
N GLU A 313 13.41 15.51 -18.74
CA GLU A 313 13.33 14.87 -20.06
C GLU A 313 13.02 13.37 -19.91
N PRO A 314 12.27 12.76 -20.84
CA PRO A 314 12.04 11.33 -20.87
C PRO A 314 13.35 10.56 -20.90
N LEU A 315 13.40 9.39 -20.22
CA LEU A 315 14.59 8.52 -20.19
C LEU A 315 15.11 8.17 -21.61
N PHE A 316 14.20 7.99 -22.55
CA PHE A 316 14.49 7.80 -23.97
C PHE A 316 13.69 8.83 -24.78
N ALA A 317 14.41 9.62 -25.58
CA ALA A 317 13.80 10.66 -26.40
C ALA A 317 12.84 10.10 -27.48
N ASN A 318 13.11 8.87 -27.94
CA ASN A 318 12.34 8.17 -28.98
C ASN A 318 12.67 6.66 -28.96
N GLN A 319 11.94 5.90 -29.80
CA GLN A 319 12.13 4.44 -29.92
C GLN A 319 13.56 4.06 -30.33
N LEU A 320 14.20 4.85 -31.18
CA LEU A 320 15.58 4.58 -31.64
C LEU A 320 16.57 4.60 -30.48
N ALA A 321 16.43 5.56 -29.56
CA ALA A 321 17.27 5.65 -28.36
C ALA A 321 17.09 4.44 -27.44
N TYR A 322 15.86 3.94 -27.32
CA TYR A 322 15.56 2.70 -26.59
C TYR A 322 16.16 1.47 -27.28
N ASP A 323 16.05 1.37 -28.60
CA ASP A 323 16.58 0.26 -29.39
C ASP A 323 18.12 0.21 -29.29
N ASP A 324 18.78 1.37 -29.36
CA ASP A 324 20.24 1.48 -29.20
C ASP A 324 20.69 1.08 -27.78
N PHE A 325 19.93 1.49 -26.74
CA PHE A 325 20.16 1.05 -25.38
C PHE A 325 20.04 -0.47 -25.27
N THR A 326 18.96 -1.03 -25.77
CA THR A 326 18.68 -2.47 -25.72
C THR A 326 19.75 -3.27 -26.47
N LYS A 327 20.15 -2.81 -27.68
CA LYS A 327 21.20 -3.43 -28.48
C LYS A 327 22.54 -3.44 -27.76
N ARG A 328 22.92 -2.31 -27.14
CA ARG A 328 24.19 -2.20 -26.38
C ARG A 328 24.19 -3.19 -25.19
N HIS A 329 23.10 -3.25 -24.44
CA HIS A 329 23.00 -4.15 -23.26
C HIS A 329 22.96 -5.62 -23.69
N ASN A 330 22.23 -5.95 -24.73
CA ASN A 330 22.15 -7.31 -25.27
C ASN A 330 23.45 -7.81 -25.96
N ALA A 331 24.43 -6.94 -26.14
CA ALA A 331 25.74 -7.36 -26.64
C ALA A 331 26.62 -8.01 -25.55
N HIS A 332 26.27 -7.83 -24.28
CA HIS A 332 27.01 -8.37 -23.13
C HIS A 332 26.29 -9.57 -22.56
N HIS A 333 26.78 -10.78 -22.86
CA HIS A 333 26.20 -12.04 -22.37
C HIS A 333 27.25 -12.87 -21.65
N VAL A 334 26.80 -13.56 -20.58
CA VAL A 334 27.56 -14.62 -19.94
C VAL A 334 27.62 -15.82 -20.88
N LYS A 335 28.79 -16.46 -20.99
CA LYS A 335 28.88 -17.71 -21.74
C LYS A 335 28.02 -18.79 -21.11
N THR A 336 27.29 -19.53 -21.91
CA THR A 336 26.38 -20.59 -21.44
C THR A 336 26.75 -21.92 -22.09
N ALA A 337 26.45 -23.01 -21.36
CA ALA A 337 26.50 -24.37 -21.90
C ALA A 337 25.20 -25.11 -21.54
N ASP A 338 24.89 -26.18 -22.25
CA ASP A 338 23.62 -26.89 -22.07
C ASP A 338 23.73 -27.90 -20.90
N ILE A 339 22.97 -27.67 -19.85
CA ILE A 339 22.90 -28.52 -18.66
C ILE A 339 22.51 -29.98 -18.97
N ILE A 340 21.70 -30.19 -20.01
CA ILE A 340 21.16 -31.55 -20.37
C ILE A 340 22.24 -32.42 -21.00
N THR A 341 23.16 -31.82 -21.76
CA THR A 341 24.20 -32.50 -22.52
C THR A 341 25.57 -32.42 -21.91
N TYR A 342 25.74 -31.58 -20.88
CA TYR A 342 27.05 -31.36 -20.25
C TYR A 342 27.61 -32.60 -19.61
N GLU A 343 28.89 -32.84 -19.77
CA GLU A 343 29.66 -33.93 -19.17
C GLU A 343 30.85 -33.38 -18.39
N GLY A 344 30.96 -33.62 -17.09
CA GLY A 344 32.08 -33.16 -16.28
C GLY A 344 31.66 -32.63 -14.92
N ASN A 345 32.61 -31.97 -14.25
CA ASN A 345 32.38 -31.37 -12.95
C ASN A 345 31.67 -30.02 -13.07
N CYS A 346 30.76 -29.73 -12.15
CA CYS A 346 30.10 -28.46 -12.05
C CYS A 346 30.01 -27.98 -10.60
N TYR A 347 29.80 -26.69 -10.43
CA TYR A 347 29.85 -25.97 -9.16
C TYR A 347 28.55 -25.23 -8.96
N LEU A 348 27.94 -25.38 -7.77
CA LEU A 348 26.67 -24.75 -7.41
C LEU A 348 26.90 -23.57 -6.47
N GLY A 349 26.49 -22.38 -6.87
CA GLY A 349 26.38 -21.20 -6.02
C GLY A 349 24.93 -20.88 -5.69
N ILE A 350 24.64 -20.57 -4.43
CA ILE A 350 23.32 -20.17 -3.96
C ILE A 350 23.45 -18.85 -3.19
N ASP A 351 22.79 -17.81 -3.68
CA ASP A 351 22.62 -16.55 -2.96
C ASP A 351 21.22 -16.51 -2.34
N ALA A 352 21.14 -16.69 -1.03
CA ALA A 352 19.91 -16.57 -0.26
C ALA A 352 19.81 -15.15 0.31
N GLY A 353 19.42 -14.20 -0.54
CA GLY A 353 19.27 -12.80 -0.15
C GLY A 353 18.04 -12.55 0.74
N SER A 354 17.88 -11.32 1.17
CA SER A 354 16.78 -10.89 2.05
C SER A 354 15.38 -11.03 1.41
N THR A 355 15.25 -10.75 0.12
CA THR A 355 13.96 -10.76 -0.61
C THR A 355 13.90 -11.81 -1.71
N THR A 356 15.04 -12.23 -2.24
CA THR A 356 15.14 -13.12 -3.41
C THR A 356 16.20 -14.19 -3.18
N THR A 357 15.98 -15.37 -3.76
CA THR A 357 16.99 -16.42 -3.86
C THR A 357 17.44 -16.57 -5.30
N LYS A 358 18.76 -16.69 -5.48
CA LYS A 358 19.38 -16.97 -6.78
C LYS A 358 20.19 -18.26 -6.66
N ALA A 359 20.25 -19.01 -7.74
CA ALA A 359 21.15 -20.16 -7.85
C ALA A 359 21.79 -20.16 -9.25
N ALA A 360 23.08 -20.45 -9.28
CA ALA A 360 23.83 -20.60 -10.50
C ALA A 360 24.61 -21.91 -10.47
N LEU A 361 24.54 -22.67 -11.57
CA LEU A 361 25.38 -23.83 -11.79
C LEU A 361 26.35 -23.50 -12.90
N VAL A 362 27.65 -23.62 -12.67
CA VAL A 362 28.70 -23.33 -13.64
C VAL A 362 29.60 -24.54 -13.85
N ASP A 363 30.23 -24.62 -15.02
CA ASP A 363 31.25 -25.59 -15.32
C ASP A 363 32.66 -25.16 -14.86
N GLU A 364 33.70 -25.96 -15.16
CA GLU A 364 35.10 -25.69 -14.79
C GLU A 364 35.69 -24.45 -15.48
N ASP A 365 35.12 -24.04 -16.60
CA ASP A 365 35.54 -22.85 -17.39
C ASP A 365 34.72 -21.60 -17.05
N GLY A 366 33.76 -21.72 -16.09
CA GLY A 366 32.86 -20.62 -15.68
C GLY A 366 31.70 -20.37 -16.64
N ASN A 367 31.39 -21.30 -17.56
CA ASN A 367 30.19 -21.20 -18.38
C ASN A 367 28.96 -21.51 -17.56
N LEU A 368 27.90 -20.71 -17.70
CA LEU A 368 26.66 -20.89 -16.98
C LEU A 368 25.85 -22.05 -17.58
N LEU A 369 25.65 -23.12 -16.78
CA LEU A 369 24.82 -24.28 -17.12
C LEU A 369 23.34 -24.05 -16.75
N TYR A 370 23.10 -23.37 -15.62
CA TYR A 370 21.76 -23.10 -15.12
C TYR A 370 21.74 -21.83 -14.28
N SER A 371 20.66 -21.08 -14.39
CA SER A 371 20.37 -19.94 -13.52
C SER A 371 18.95 -19.98 -12.99
N PHE A 372 18.79 -19.53 -11.75
CA PHE A 372 17.51 -19.40 -11.10
C PHE A 372 17.46 -18.05 -10.37
N TYR A 373 16.33 -17.38 -10.45
CA TYR A 373 16.05 -16.14 -9.73
C TYR A 373 14.57 -16.14 -9.37
N SER A 374 14.27 -16.02 -8.07
CA SER A 374 12.87 -15.95 -7.61
C SER A 374 12.76 -15.19 -6.31
N SER A 375 11.60 -14.59 -6.07
CA SER A 375 11.25 -14.08 -4.75
C SER A 375 11.22 -15.23 -3.72
N ASN A 376 11.65 -14.92 -2.48
CA ASN A 376 11.67 -15.88 -1.37
C ASN A 376 10.27 -16.28 -0.89
N ASN A 377 9.26 -15.51 -1.21
CA ASN A 377 7.88 -15.72 -0.72
C ASN A 377 7.79 -15.91 0.81
N GLY A 378 8.69 -15.24 1.55
CA GLY A 378 8.82 -15.38 2.99
C GLY A 378 9.52 -16.66 3.46
N SER A 379 10.05 -17.50 2.55
CA SER A 379 10.81 -18.72 2.88
C SER A 379 11.98 -18.91 1.90
N PRO A 380 13.19 -18.43 2.23
CA PRO A 380 14.37 -18.65 1.39
C PRO A 380 14.72 -20.14 1.25
N LEU A 381 14.46 -20.93 2.30
CA LEU A 381 14.76 -22.38 2.28
C LEU A 381 13.89 -23.14 1.26
N ASP A 382 12.58 -22.91 1.27
CA ASP A 382 11.67 -23.58 0.31
C ASP A 382 11.98 -23.17 -1.13
N THR A 383 12.32 -21.90 -1.34
CA THR A 383 12.72 -21.38 -2.66
C THR A 383 14.03 -22.02 -3.13
N THR A 384 15.01 -22.18 -2.23
CA THR A 384 16.25 -22.89 -2.54
C THR A 384 16.02 -24.35 -2.84
N ILE A 385 15.22 -25.06 -2.06
CA ILE A 385 14.87 -26.47 -2.31
C ILE A 385 14.23 -26.64 -3.70
N LYS A 386 13.35 -25.70 -4.10
CA LYS A 386 12.76 -25.71 -5.43
C LYS A 386 13.81 -25.56 -6.53
N ALA A 387 14.73 -24.62 -6.39
CA ALA A 387 15.82 -24.42 -7.35
C ALA A 387 16.72 -25.65 -7.47
N VAL A 388 17.13 -26.24 -6.34
CA VAL A 388 17.98 -27.44 -6.33
C VAL A 388 17.27 -28.64 -6.96
N LYS A 389 15.98 -28.85 -6.67
CA LYS A 389 15.18 -29.91 -7.31
C LYS A 389 15.08 -29.72 -8.83
N ASP A 390 14.89 -28.49 -9.29
CA ASP A 390 14.84 -28.17 -10.73
C ASP A 390 16.18 -28.46 -11.41
N ILE A 391 17.30 -28.07 -10.78
CA ILE A 391 18.65 -28.41 -11.26
C ILE A 391 18.80 -29.92 -11.43
N TYR A 392 18.50 -30.73 -10.39
CA TYR A 392 18.64 -32.19 -10.48
C TYR A 392 17.72 -32.85 -11.50
N THR A 393 16.58 -32.23 -11.81
CA THR A 393 15.67 -32.73 -12.85
C THR A 393 16.25 -32.55 -14.26
N LYS A 394 17.08 -31.50 -14.45
CA LYS A 394 17.64 -31.12 -15.76
C LYS A 394 19.07 -31.57 -15.96
N LEU A 395 19.80 -31.81 -14.86
CA LEU A 395 21.23 -32.11 -14.88
C LEU A 395 21.50 -33.42 -15.63
N SER A 396 22.42 -33.38 -16.58
CA SER A 396 22.93 -34.57 -17.30
C SER A 396 23.39 -35.63 -16.30
N PRO A 397 23.07 -36.94 -16.53
CA PRO A 397 23.56 -38.05 -15.72
C PRO A 397 25.11 -38.17 -15.71
N LYS A 398 25.79 -37.56 -16.64
CA LYS A 398 27.25 -37.54 -16.76
C LYS A 398 27.91 -36.31 -16.09
N ALA A 399 27.10 -35.37 -15.65
CA ALA A 399 27.56 -34.21 -14.89
C ALA A 399 27.55 -34.49 -13.40
N LYS A 400 28.49 -33.88 -12.67
CA LYS A 400 28.61 -34.04 -11.22
C LYS A 400 28.78 -32.70 -10.54
N ILE A 401 27.90 -32.35 -9.63
CA ILE A 401 28.12 -31.21 -8.72
C ILE A 401 29.19 -31.67 -7.72
N VAL A 402 30.37 -31.06 -7.78
CA VAL A 402 31.53 -31.44 -6.95
C VAL A 402 31.74 -30.51 -5.78
N GLN A 403 31.17 -29.30 -5.83
CA GLN A 403 31.21 -28.34 -4.73
C GLN A 403 29.98 -27.45 -4.78
N ALA A 404 29.45 -27.09 -3.62
CA ALA A 404 28.31 -26.21 -3.45
C ALA A 404 28.58 -25.19 -2.33
N CYS A 405 28.26 -23.91 -2.61
CA CYS A 405 28.48 -22.80 -1.70
C CYS A 405 27.21 -21.95 -1.57
N SER A 406 26.95 -21.44 -0.36
CA SER A 406 25.90 -20.45 -0.12
C SER A 406 26.48 -19.10 0.28
N THR A 407 25.75 -18.03 -0.02
CA THR A 407 26.05 -16.66 0.38
C THR A 407 24.75 -15.89 0.66
N GLY A 408 24.84 -14.63 1.07
CA GLY A 408 23.71 -13.77 1.40
C GLY A 408 23.23 -13.92 2.83
N TYR A 409 22.18 -13.19 3.21
CA TYR A 409 21.65 -13.16 4.59
C TYR A 409 21.19 -14.53 5.12
N GLY A 410 20.75 -15.42 4.24
CA GLY A 410 20.34 -16.79 4.57
C GLY A 410 21.44 -17.83 4.45
N GLU A 411 22.71 -17.42 4.29
CA GLU A 411 23.86 -18.31 4.05
C GLU A 411 23.91 -19.48 5.03
N ALA A 412 23.95 -19.19 6.33
CA ALA A 412 24.10 -20.21 7.37
C ALA A 412 22.91 -21.19 7.42
N LEU A 413 21.70 -20.69 7.21
CA LEU A 413 20.50 -21.54 7.14
C LEU A 413 20.58 -22.53 5.96
N ILE A 414 20.90 -22.03 4.78
CA ILE A 414 20.96 -22.85 3.56
C ILE A 414 22.11 -23.85 3.63
N LYS A 415 23.30 -23.40 4.08
CA LYS A 415 24.45 -24.29 4.30
C LYS A 415 24.10 -25.45 5.22
N SER A 416 23.49 -25.16 6.37
CA SER A 416 23.15 -26.19 7.35
C SER A 416 22.04 -27.12 6.87
N ALA A 417 20.98 -26.58 6.26
CA ALA A 417 19.82 -27.36 5.82
C ALA A 417 20.13 -28.29 4.65
N LEU A 418 20.97 -27.85 3.71
CA LEU A 418 21.34 -28.62 2.53
C LEU A 418 22.71 -29.30 2.65
N MET A 419 23.41 -29.14 3.77
CA MET A 419 24.74 -29.68 4.02
C MET A 419 25.73 -29.30 2.92
N LEU A 420 25.74 -27.99 2.55
CA LEU A 420 26.65 -27.48 1.54
C LEU A 420 28.10 -27.47 2.06
N ASP A 421 29.05 -27.53 1.13
CA ASP A 421 30.47 -27.58 1.45
C ASP A 421 30.94 -26.30 2.14
N GLU A 422 30.53 -25.15 1.62
CA GLU A 422 30.99 -23.84 2.10
C GLU A 422 29.86 -22.83 2.21
N GLY A 423 30.10 -21.78 3.04
CA GLY A 423 29.36 -20.54 3.10
C GLY A 423 30.36 -19.39 2.99
N GLU A 424 30.10 -18.42 2.14
CA GLU A 424 31.00 -17.32 1.87
C GLU A 424 30.30 -15.97 2.12
N VAL A 425 31.10 -15.00 2.58
CA VAL A 425 30.63 -13.64 2.77
C VAL A 425 30.24 -13.02 1.42
N GLU A 426 29.10 -12.37 1.36
CA GLU A 426 28.52 -11.83 0.11
C GLU A 426 29.47 -10.86 -0.62
N THR A 427 30.15 -9.97 0.12
CA THR A 427 31.12 -9.03 -0.48
C THR A 427 32.32 -9.73 -1.13
N VAL A 428 32.75 -10.86 -0.59
CA VAL A 428 33.82 -11.70 -1.16
C VAL A 428 33.32 -12.40 -2.41
N SER A 429 32.11 -12.95 -2.37
CA SER A 429 31.46 -13.58 -3.53
C SER A 429 31.29 -12.61 -4.68
N HIS A 430 30.85 -11.35 -4.42
CA HIS A 430 30.76 -10.29 -5.41
C HIS A 430 32.12 -9.95 -6.03
N PHE A 431 33.15 -9.84 -5.19
CA PHE A 431 34.49 -9.54 -5.68
C PHE A 431 35.00 -10.63 -6.63
N TYR A 432 34.93 -11.90 -6.25
CA TYR A 432 35.39 -12.99 -7.11
C TYR A 432 34.64 -13.07 -8.43
N ALA A 433 33.33 -12.88 -8.39
CA ALA A 433 32.50 -12.86 -9.60
C ALA A 433 32.85 -11.68 -10.52
N ALA A 434 33.02 -10.48 -9.96
CA ALA A 434 33.39 -9.30 -10.73
C ALA A 434 34.79 -9.45 -11.35
N ALA A 435 35.77 -9.90 -10.55
CA ALA A 435 37.15 -10.12 -11.01
C ALA A 435 37.28 -11.22 -12.09
N PHE A 436 36.36 -12.20 -12.10
CA PHE A 436 36.28 -13.20 -13.16
C PHE A 436 35.96 -12.58 -14.54
N PHE A 437 35.03 -11.58 -14.55
CA PHE A 437 34.66 -10.89 -15.80
C PHE A 437 35.60 -9.72 -16.14
N ASP A 438 36.05 -9.00 -15.13
CA ASP A 438 36.99 -7.88 -15.27
C ASP A 438 38.07 -7.96 -14.16
N PRO A 439 39.25 -8.52 -14.47
CA PRO A 439 40.36 -8.62 -13.51
C PRO A 439 40.91 -7.26 -13.02
N GLU A 440 40.61 -6.18 -13.71
CA GLU A 440 41.02 -4.81 -13.35
C GLU A 440 39.93 -4.05 -12.56
N VAL A 441 38.85 -4.73 -12.14
CA VAL A 441 37.78 -4.10 -11.36
C VAL A 441 38.34 -3.43 -10.10
N ASP A 442 38.02 -2.15 -9.89
CA ASP A 442 38.48 -1.36 -8.74
C ASP A 442 37.32 -0.88 -7.83
N CYS A 443 36.07 -0.97 -8.34
CA CYS A 443 34.89 -0.62 -7.57
C CYS A 443 33.67 -1.46 -7.99
N ILE A 444 32.94 -1.99 -7.00
CA ILE A 444 31.66 -2.68 -7.22
C ILE A 444 30.58 -1.90 -6.50
N ILE A 445 29.50 -1.56 -7.21
CA ILE A 445 28.28 -1.02 -6.63
C ILE A 445 27.22 -2.13 -6.69
N ASP A 446 26.88 -2.66 -5.53
CA ASP A 446 25.82 -3.64 -5.38
C ASP A 446 24.58 -2.98 -4.79
N ILE A 447 23.43 -3.10 -5.48
CA ILE A 447 22.14 -2.60 -5.04
C ILE A 447 21.18 -3.79 -4.93
N GLY A 448 21.01 -4.25 -3.71
CA GLY A 448 20.12 -5.36 -3.38
C GLY A 448 18.66 -4.96 -3.20
N GLY A 449 17.86 -5.85 -2.65
CA GLY A 449 16.45 -5.60 -2.33
C GLY A 449 16.26 -4.62 -1.17
N GLN A 450 17.13 -4.67 -0.16
CA GLN A 450 16.99 -3.89 1.08
C GLN A 450 18.28 -3.19 1.53
N ASP A 451 19.41 -3.55 0.99
CA ASP A 451 20.70 -2.97 1.28
C ASP A 451 21.44 -2.57 0.01
N MET A 452 22.47 -1.79 0.16
CA MET A 452 23.39 -1.47 -0.92
C MET A 452 24.82 -1.37 -0.38
N LYS A 453 25.76 -1.75 -1.23
CA LYS A 453 27.18 -1.82 -0.91
C LYS A 453 28.00 -1.10 -1.99
N CYS A 454 28.99 -0.35 -1.55
CA CYS A 454 30.07 0.12 -2.41
C CYS A 454 31.36 -0.55 -1.95
N ILE A 455 31.88 -1.48 -2.75
CA ILE A 455 33.05 -2.28 -2.45
C ILE A 455 34.23 -1.71 -3.26
N LYS A 456 35.23 -1.18 -2.59
CA LYS A 456 36.46 -0.71 -3.23
C LYS A 456 37.50 -1.81 -3.23
N ILE A 457 38.14 -1.99 -4.36
CA ILE A 457 39.15 -3.02 -4.60
C ILE A 457 40.48 -2.34 -4.87
N LYS A 458 41.52 -2.86 -4.27
CA LYS A 458 42.90 -2.40 -4.46
C LYS A 458 43.84 -3.59 -4.41
N ASN A 459 44.77 -3.66 -5.36
CA ASN A 459 45.70 -4.77 -5.47
C ASN A 459 45.01 -6.14 -5.45
N GLN A 460 43.90 -6.28 -6.18
CA GLN A 460 43.11 -7.51 -6.29
C GLN A 460 42.60 -8.04 -4.92
N THR A 461 42.31 -7.14 -4.00
CA THR A 461 41.70 -7.45 -2.71
C THR A 461 40.67 -6.39 -2.33
N VAL A 462 39.69 -6.75 -1.53
CA VAL A 462 38.72 -5.81 -0.99
C VAL A 462 39.43 -4.88 0.00
N ASP A 463 39.54 -3.60 -0.34
CA ASP A 463 40.18 -2.55 0.46
C ASP A 463 39.23 -1.97 1.49
N SER A 464 38.00 -1.65 1.07
CA SER A 464 36.97 -1.13 1.96
C SER A 464 35.56 -1.41 1.45
N VAL A 465 34.61 -1.52 2.36
CA VAL A 465 33.18 -1.69 2.10
C VAL A 465 32.41 -0.57 2.78
N GLN A 466 31.67 0.19 2.01
CA GLN A 466 30.66 1.11 2.55
C GLN A 466 29.30 0.45 2.38
N LEU A 467 28.56 0.31 3.45
CA LEU A 467 27.34 -0.46 3.54
C LEU A 467 26.20 0.41 4.05
N ASN A 468 25.04 0.31 3.41
CA ASN A 468 23.81 0.86 3.92
C ASN A 468 22.81 -0.28 4.21
N GLU A 469 22.81 -0.77 5.41
CA GLU A 469 21.84 -1.77 5.90
C GLU A 469 20.67 -1.14 6.67
N ALA A 470 20.88 0.07 7.20
CA ALA A 470 19.89 0.72 8.05
C ALA A 470 18.73 1.36 7.28
N CYS A 471 18.86 1.53 5.97
CA CYS A 471 17.84 2.21 5.16
C CYS A 471 17.71 1.60 3.77
N SER A 472 16.54 1.06 3.45
CA SER A 472 16.25 0.53 2.11
C SER A 472 15.96 1.63 1.06
N SER A 473 16.11 2.91 1.43
CA SER A 473 16.02 4.03 0.49
C SER A 473 17.10 3.89 -0.59
N GLY A 474 16.70 3.91 -1.85
CA GLY A 474 17.60 3.66 -2.99
C GLY A 474 17.80 2.19 -3.35
N CYS A 475 17.20 1.25 -2.64
CA CYS A 475 17.25 -0.19 -2.91
C CYS A 475 16.02 -0.66 -3.70
N GLY A 476 16.03 -1.91 -4.14
CA GLY A 476 14.95 -2.51 -4.95
C GLY A 476 13.57 -2.44 -4.29
N SER A 477 13.49 -2.67 -2.98
CA SER A 477 12.21 -2.58 -2.24
C SER A 477 11.61 -1.17 -2.18
N PHE A 478 12.42 -0.13 -2.30
CA PHE A 478 11.96 1.25 -2.43
C PHE A 478 11.21 1.43 -3.75
N ILE A 479 11.82 1.02 -4.86
CA ILE A 479 11.22 1.10 -6.20
C ILE A 479 9.94 0.24 -6.26
N GLU A 480 10.00 -0.98 -5.74
CA GLU A 480 8.84 -1.90 -5.70
C GLU A 480 7.66 -1.31 -4.91
N THR A 481 7.93 -0.64 -3.79
CA THR A 481 6.89 0.00 -2.97
C THR A 481 6.18 1.11 -3.76
N PHE A 482 6.95 1.96 -4.45
CA PHE A 482 6.36 3.02 -5.27
C PHE A 482 5.62 2.46 -6.50
N ALA A 483 6.17 1.46 -7.18
CA ALA A 483 5.49 0.80 -8.29
C ALA A 483 4.12 0.24 -7.85
N LYS A 484 4.08 -0.49 -6.73
CA LYS A 484 2.82 -1.02 -6.17
C LYS A 484 1.84 0.09 -5.76
N SER A 485 2.31 1.19 -5.19
CA SER A 485 1.42 2.32 -4.82
C SER A 485 0.82 3.02 -6.04
N LEU A 486 1.47 2.92 -7.19
CA LEU A 486 1.00 3.40 -8.49
C LEU A 486 0.29 2.32 -9.32
N ASN A 487 0.09 1.12 -8.75
CA ASN A 487 -0.55 -0.04 -9.40
C ASN A 487 0.21 -0.56 -10.64
N TYR A 488 1.55 -0.60 -10.54
CA TYR A 488 2.44 -1.23 -11.53
C TYR A 488 2.97 -2.57 -11.01
#